data_9f18a5fd95b5c3e8cfd16f77ba645770
#
_entry.id   9f18a5fd95b5c3e8cfd16f77ba645770
#
_cell.length_a   1.000
_cell.length_b   1.000
_cell.length_c   1.000
_cell.angle_alpha   90.00
_cell.angle_beta   90.00
_cell.angle_gamma   90.00
#
_symmetry.space_group_name_H-M   'P 1'
#
loop_
_entity.id
_entity.type
_entity.pdbx_description
1 polymer ?
#
loop_
_entity_poly.entity_id
_entity_poly.type
_entity_poly.pdbx_seq_one_letter_code
_entity_poly.pdbx_strand_id
1 'polypeptide(L)'
;MKIILSSTLFLLFTGISVLNAQQPWYQSETYSLFADSVTQGDHVARVEGRQKITSNYKSPASTRYSSTITFKFAINGKDNEAQPGQDHRVTVIPENGSDTSPVITFGAKDPDHFVVDTAEKFLPPNTEFTVRVDLNHVLDDFEEKGYYTTYDGEKIPASQFKGVYIAGGSEPLSWDFDNLHHHPEYKLSDDDGDGIYTATFTLNPHDPNEKTVKSWELKNDISRYPTYHSGMPLIDALYNMGLDETGMLIEADSTFRTGAKWPGVWTRDISYSVLLAYAYLEPEISRISLMKKVKRGRIIQDTGSGGAWPVSSDRVVWSLAAWELYTVTGNRGWLEKAYRIIKNSIEDDLKTTFAKEYGLFRGESSFLDWREQTYPIWM
;
A
#
# COMPACT_ATOMS: atom_id res chain seq x y z
N MET A 1 -62.57 69.87 19.33
CA MET A 1 -61.24 69.50 19.68
C MET A 1 -61.17 67.94 19.61
N LYS A 2 -60.71 67.37 18.46
CA LYS A 2 -60.62 65.93 18.23
C LYS A 2 -59.18 65.58 18.28
N ILE A 3 -58.85 64.74 19.23
CA ILE A 3 -57.53 64.16 19.41
C ILE A 3 -57.48 62.91 18.52
N ILE A 4 -56.56 62.89 17.56
CA ILE A 4 -56.24 61.68 16.75
C ILE A 4 -55.06 60.98 17.38
N LEU A 5 -55.31 59.78 17.96
CA LEU A 5 -54.23 58.86 18.39
C LEU A 5 -53.74 58.13 17.15
N SER A 6 -52.47 58.32 16.82
CA SER A 6 -51.78 57.56 15.80
C SER A 6 -51.13 56.41 16.48
N SER A 7 -51.61 55.18 16.20
CA SER A 7 -50.99 53.94 16.65
C SER A 7 -49.94 53.45 15.63
N THR A 8 -48.68 53.66 15.96
CA THR A 8 -47.56 53.12 15.15
C THR A 8 -47.33 51.64 15.53
N LEU A 9 -47.74 50.76 14.63
CA LEU A 9 -47.50 49.30 14.75
C LEU A 9 -46.06 49.02 14.33
N PHE A 10 -45.19 48.68 15.30
CA PHE A 10 -43.84 48.21 15.08
C PHE A 10 -43.89 46.72 14.73
N LEU A 11 -43.77 46.37 13.45
CA LEU A 11 -43.56 44.99 12.99
C LEU A 11 -42.10 44.59 13.26
N LEU A 12 -41.88 43.83 14.31
CA LEU A 12 -40.65 43.09 14.53
C LEU A 12 -40.58 41.95 13.49
N PHE A 13 -39.81 42.15 12.44
CA PHE A 13 -39.34 41.04 11.60
C PHE A 13 -38.29 40.29 12.36
N THR A 14 -38.66 39.25 13.09
CA THR A 14 -37.72 38.18 13.48
C THR A 14 -37.38 37.41 12.23
N GLY A 15 -36.23 37.73 11.67
CA GLY A 15 -35.63 36.92 10.59
C GLY A 15 -35.32 35.52 11.13
N ILE A 16 -36.25 34.58 10.92
CA ILE A 16 -35.95 33.16 11.04
C ILE A 16 -35.01 32.86 9.88
N SER A 17 -33.72 32.81 10.16
CA SER A 17 -32.76 32.20 9.24
C SER A 17 -33.15 30.73 9.15
N VAL A 18 -33.95 30.40 8.14
CA VAL A 18 -34.11 29.00 7.73
C VAL A 18 -32.72 28.56 7.26
N LEU A 19 -31.98 27.89 8.15
CA LEU A 19 -30.86 27.07 7.71
C LEU A 19 -31.45 26.07 6.72
N ASN A 20 -31.30 26.38 5.42
CA ASN A 20 -31.55 25.40 4.38
C ASN A 20 -30.61 24.23 4.66
N ALA A 21 -31.11 23.18 5.33
CA ALA A 21 -30.42 21.93 5.44
C ALA A 21 -30.17 21.46 4.00
N GLN A 22 -28.92 21.45 3.58
CA GLN A 22 -28.54 21.03 2.24
C GLN A 22 -29.02 19.60 2.05
N GLN A 23 -29.84 19.37 1.02
CA GLN A 23 -30.35 18.04 0.76
C GLN A 23 -29.20 17.14 0.29
N PRO A 24 -29.03 15.94 0.87
CA PRO A 24 -27.98 15.03 0.41
C PRO A 24 -28.26 14.57 -1.02
N TRP A 25 -27.21 14.45 -1.82
CA TRP A 25 -27.26 13.83 -3.14
C TRP A 25 -27.50 12.32 -3.05
N TYR A 26 -26.97 11.72 -1.98
CA TYR A 26 -27.17 10.31 -1.69
C TYR A 26 -27.18 10.12 -0.17
N GLN A 27 -28.02 9.21 0.28
CA GLN A 27 -28.09 8.81 1.68
C GLN A 27 -28.25 7.30 1.78
N SER A 28 -27.44 6.70 2.64
CA SER A 28 -27.53 5.31 3.07
C SER A 28 -27.81 5.24 4.57
N GLU A 29 -27.89 4.04 5.11
CA GLU A 29 -27.99 3.84 6.57
C GLU A 29 -26.73 4.28 7.32
N THR A 30 -25.58 4.31 6.63
CA THR A 30 -24.28 4.54 7.26
C THR A 30 -23.72 5.93 6.98
N TYR A 31 -24.00 6.54 5.81
CA TYR A 31 -23.44 7.83 5.45
C TYR A 31 -24.37 8.66 4.55
N SER A 32 -24.14 9.97 4.56
CA SER A 32 -24.78 10.91 3.65
C SER A 32 -23.75 11.68 2.83
N LEU A 33 -24.01 11.81 1.52
CA LEU A 33 -23.17 12.52 0.56
C LEU A 33 -23.85 13.83 0.18
N PHE A 34 -23.15 14.93 0.38
CA PHE A 34 -23.54 16.28 -0.03
C PHE A 34 -22.64 16.78 -1.16
N ALA A 35 -22.97 17.92 -1.73
CA ALA A 35 -22.17 18.50 -2.81
C ALA A 35 -20.72 18.85 -2.38
N ASP A 36 -20.53 19.18 -1.11
CA ASP A 36 -19.26 19.64 -0.52
C ASP A 36 -18.74 18.77 0.61
N SER A 37 -19.47 17.73 1.00
CA SER A 37 -19.10 16.95 2.18
C SER A 37 -19.67 15.53 2.18
N VAL A 38 -19.07 14.67 3.01
CA VAL A 38 -19.59 13.35 3.40
C VAL A 38 -19.69 13.32 4.91
N THR A 39 -20.80 12.81 5.44
CA THR A 39 -21.00 12.62 6.88
C THR A 39 -21.27 11.16 7.21
N GLN A 40 -20.69 10.66 8.31
CA GLN A 40 -20.92 9.33 8.85
C GLN A 40 -20.97 9.43 10.38
N GLY A 41 -22.16 9.38 10.97
CA GLY A 41 -22.32 9.70 12.39
C GLY A 41 -21.78 11.10 12.71
N ASP A 42 -20.87 11.18 13.67
CA ASP A 42 -20.19 12.43 14.08
C ASP A 42 -18.97 12.78 13.19
N HIS A 43 -18.65 11.94 12.23
CA HIS A 43 -17.53 12.17 11.34
C HIS A 43 -17.96 12.96 10.08
N VAL A 44 -17.11 13.89 9.69
CA VAL A 44 -17.33 14.73 8.50
C VAL A 44 -16.04 14.83 7.71
N ALA A 45 -16.13 14.54 6.41
CA ALA A 45 -15.14 14.98 5.43
C ALA A 45 -15.73 16.14 4.64
N ARG A 46 -15.02 17.26 4.54
CA ARG A 46 -15.50 18.48 3.88
C ARG A 46 -14.43 19.11 3.02
N VAL A 47 -14.85 19.68 1.91
CA VAL A 47 -13.97 20.49 1.06
C VAL A 47 -13.95 21.95 1.49
N GLU A 48 -12.77 22.54 1.45
CA GLU A 48 -12.53 23.97 1.59
C GLU A 48 -12.06 24.50 0.22
N GLY A 49 -13.02 24.60 -0.71
CA GLY A 49 -12.72 24.89 -2.11
C GLY A 49 -12.21 23.66 -2.87
N ARG A 50 -11.52 23.88 -4.01
CA ARG A 50 -11.06 22.81 -4.91
C ARG A 50 -9.67 22.25 -4.58
N GLN A 51 -9.01 22.82 -3.57
CA GLN A 51 -7.59 22.57 -3.28
C GLN A 51 -7.37 22.04 -1.88
N LYS A 52 -8.43 21.84 -1.09
CA LYS A 52 -8.29 21.36 0.29
C LYS A 52 -9.49 20.53 0.71
N ILE A 53 -9.20 19.40 1.33
CA ILE A 53 -10.17 18.51 1.98
C ILE A 53 -9.73 18.33 3.42
N THR A 54 -10.67 18.44 4.36
CA THR A 54 -10.45 18.11 5.77
C THR A 54 -11.38 16.98 6.19
N SER A 55 -10.91 16.11 7.09
CA SER A 55 -11.72 15.01 7.61
C SER A 55 -11.35 14.72 9.07
N ASN A 56 -12.37 14.61 9.91
CA ASN A 56 -12.22 14.07 11.26
C ASN A 56 -12.59 12.57 11.33
N TYR A 57 -12.69 11.91 10.16
CA TYR A 57 -12.98 10.48 10.12
C TYR A 57 -11.85 9.69 10.79
N LYS A 58 -12.27 8.74 11.61
CA LYS A 58 -11.42 7.78 12.27
C LYS A 58 -11.94 6.38 11.97
N SER A 59 -11.04 5.52 11.55
CA SER A 59 -11.37 4.11 11.40
C SER A 59 -11.66 3.50 12.78
N PRO A 60 -12.69 2.66 12.91
CA PRO A 60 -12.85 1.87 14.12
C PRO A 60 -11.64 0.94 14.31
N ALA A 61 -11.45 0.45 15.54
CA ALA A 61 -10.46 -0.60 15.77
C ALA A 61 -10.69 -1.78 14.82
N SER A 62 -9.63 -2.31 14.23
CA SER A 62 -9.74 -3.47 13.37
C SER A 62 -10.16 -4.70 14.19
N THR A 63 -11.28 -5.31 13.83
CA THR A 63 -11.73 -6.59 14.39
C THR A 63 -11.22 -7.78 13.60
N ARG A 64 -10.43 -7.56 12.56
CA ARG A 64 -9.90 -8.57 11.64
C ARG A 64 -8.40 -8.46 11.41
N TYR A 65 -7.69 -7.86 12.35
CA TYR A 65 -6.24 -7.83 12.29
C TYR A 65 -5.69 -9.23 12.57
N SER A 66 -5.04 -9.83 11.57
CA SER A 66 -4.57 -11.24 11.63
C SER A 66 -3.67 -11.49 12.84
N SER A 67 -3.90 -12.61 13.53
CA SER A 67 -2.99 -13.08 14.56
C SER A 67 -1.70 -13.66 13.99
N THR A 68 -1.68 -14.04 12.71
CA THR A 68 -0.43 -14.47 12.05
C THR A 68 0.16 -13.30 11.29
N ILE A 69 1.35 -12.88 11.70
CA ILE A 69 2.12 -11.80 11.08
C ILE A 69 3.23 -12.37 10.20
N THR A 70 3.59 -11.60 9.17
CA THR A 70 4.66 -11.96 8.21
C THR A 70 5.68 -10.83 8.16
N PHE A 71 6.97 -11.18 8.30
CA PHE A 71 8.05 -10.19 8.35
C PHE A 71 9.40 -10.79 7.92
N LYS A 72 10.37 -9.93 7.71
CA LYS A 72 11.79 -10.23 7.50
C LYS A 72 12.66 -9.31 8.33
N PHE A 73 13.88 -9.73 8.59
CA PHE A 73 14.91 -8.84 9.11
C PHE A 73 15.74 -8.23 7.97
N ALA A 74 16.44 -7.14 8.27
CA ALA A 74 17.15 -6.36 7.27
C ALA A 74 18.41 -5.74 7.87
N ILE A 75 19.59 -6.28 7.58
CA ILE A 75 20.84 -5.61 7.96
C ILE A 75 20.94 -4.29 7.19
N ASN A 76 21.19 -3.21 7.93
CA ASN A 76 21.26 -1.85 7.40
C ASN A 76 19.98 -1.39 6.69
N GLY A 77 18.83 -2.01 6.99
CA GLY A 77 17.55 -1.69 6.36
C GLY A 77 17.39 -2.17 4.92
N LYS A 78 18.22 -3.11 4.44
CA LYS A 78 18.14 -3.66 3.09
C LYS A 78 17.49 -5.05 3.09
N ASP A 79 16.78 -5.40 2.00
CA ASP A 79 16.23 -6.77 1.81
C ASP A 79 17.36 -7.76 1.52
N ASN A 80 18.03 -8.23 2.57
CA ASN A 80 19.25 -9.02 2.47
C ASN A 80 19.31 -10.25 3.41
N GLU A 81 18.20 -10.61 4.05
CA GLU A 81 18.14 -11.79 4.91
C GLU A 81 17.95 -13.08 4.12
N ALA A 82 16.93 -13.10 3.26
CA ALA A 82 16.51 -14.28 2.50
C ALA A 82 15.95 -13.89 1.14
N GLN A 83 15.73 -14.87 0.25
CA GLN A 83 15.18 -14.62 -1.08
C GLN A 83 13.79 -13.96 -0.99
N PRO A 84 13.39 -13.16 -2.00
CA PRO A 84 12.05 -12.60 -2.06
C PRO A 84 10.96 -13.67 -1.92
N GLY A 85 9.99 -13.44 -1.03
CA GLY A 85 8.91 -14.39 -0.72
C GLY A 85 9.28 -15.46 0.32
N GLN A 86 10.51 -15.47 0.83
CA GLN A 86 10.91 -16.28 1.98
C GLN A 86 10.87 -15.43 3.25
N ASP A 87 9.67 -15.29 3.82
CA ASP A 87 9.40 -14.45 4.96
C ASP A 87 9.13 -15.29 6.20
N HIS A 88 9.51 -14.80 7.38
CA HIS A 88 9.11 -15.41 8.64
C HIS A 88 7.61 -15.24 8.87
N ARG A 89 7.00 -16.23 9.51
CA ARG A 89 5.57 -16.21 9.88
C ARG A 89 5.43 -16.65 11.32
N VAL A 90 4.78 -15.80 12.12
CA VAL A 90 4.58 -16.05 13.54
C VAL A 90 3.11 -15.84 13.89
N THR A 91 2.50 -16.78 14.59
CA THR A 91 1.19 -16.58 15.21
C THR A 91 1.40 -15.95 16.59
N VAL A 92 0.89 -14.73 16.75
CA VAL A 92 0.93 -13.97 18.00
C VAL A 92 -0.26 -14.41 18.85
N ILE A 93 0.03 -14.85 20.07
CA ILE A 93 -0.98 -15.30 21.06
C ILE A 93 -0.80 -14.47 22.32
N PRO A 94 -1.47 -13.30 22.41
CA PRO A 94 -1.19 -12.38 23.49
C PRO A 94 -1.70 -12.92 24.83
N GLU A 95 -0.81 -12.93 25.82
CA GLU A 95 -1.13 -13.12 27.22
C GLU A 95 -1.07 -11.76 27.94
N ASN A 96 -2.18 -11.35 28.56
CA ASN A 96 -2.29 -10.02 29.19
C ASN A 96 -1.94 -8.84 28.25
N GLY A 97 -2.25 -8.98 26.95
CA GLY A 97 -2.06 -7.92 25.94
C GLY A 97 -0.67 -7.91 25.30
N SER A 98 0.21 -8.84 25.61
CA SER A 98 1.56 -8.93 25.02
C SER A 98 1.94 -10.34 24.63
N ASP A 99 2.85 -10.45 23.64
CA ASP A 99 3.48 -11.70 23.25
C ASP A 99 4.95 -11.46 22.82
N THR A 100 5.75 -12.53 22.83
CA THR A 100 7.16 -12.47 22.44
C THR A 100 7.47 -13.63 21.49
N SER A 101 8.09 -13.34 20.35
CA SER A 101 8.47 -14.37 19.39
C SER A 101 9.46 -15.38 19.99
N PRO A 102 9.50 -16.61 19.49
CA PRO A 102 10.71 -17.40 19.59
C PRO A 102 11.94 -16.61 19.08
N VAL A 103 13.13 -17.04 19.46
CA VAL A 103 14.37 -16.49 18.87
C VAL A 103 14.47 -17.02 17.45
N ILE A 104 14.62 -16.12 16.49
CA ILE A 104 14.71 -16.43 15.07
C ILE A 104 16.17 -16.22 14.64
N THR A 105 16.72 -17.14 13.88
CA THR A 105 18.10 -17.02 13.38
C THR A 105 18.10 -16.20 12.09
N PHE A 106 18.87 -15.12 12.05
CA PHE A 106 19.03 -14.29 10.83
C PHE A 106 19.60 -15.10 9.68
N GLY A 107 19.04 -14.94 8.49
CA GLY A 107 19.57 -15.56 7.27
C GLY A 107 19.54 -17.10 7.27
N ALA A 108 18.70 -17.72 8.09
CA ALA A 108 18.47 -19.17 8.03
C ALA A 108 17.99 -19.56 6.62
N LYS A 109 18.44 -20.75 6.16
CA LYS A 109 18.13 -21.22 4.80
C LYS A 109 16.64 -21.38 4.55
N ASP A 110 15.92 -21.82 5.56
CA ASP A 110 14.46 -21.94 5.56
C ASP A 110 13.92 -20.97 6.61
N PRO A 111 13.02 -20.03 6.23
CA PRO A 111 12.41 -19.11 7.18
C PRO A 111 11.65 -19.87 8.27
N ASP A 112 11.82 -19.45 9.51
CA ASP A 112 11.09 -20.05 10.63
C ASP A 112 9.59 -19.74 10.53
N HIS A 113 8.79 -20.79 10.59
CA HIS A 113 7.33 -20.71 10.59
C HIS A 113 6.79 -21.18 11.94
N PHE A 114 6.63 -20.24 12.86
CA PHE A 114 5.98 -20.49 14.15
C PHE A 114 4.47 -20.25 14.05
N VAL A 115 3.83 -20.97 13.12
CA VAL A 115 2.39 -20.86 12.88
C VAL A 115 1.67 -21.93 13.67
N VAL A 116 0.79 -21.48 14.57
CA VAL A 116 -0.05 -22.34 15.40
C VAL A 116 -1.51 -22.15 15.00
N ASP A 117 -2.25 -23.23 14.85
CA ASP A 117 -3.70 -23.16 14.67
C ASP A 117 -4.35 -22.79 16.01
N THR A 118 -4.76 -21.52 16.11
CA THR A 118 -5.43 -20.98 17.29
C THR A 118 -6.90 -20.75 17.02
N ALA A 119 -7.73 -20.82 18.05
CA ALA A 119 -9.15 -20.49 17.97
C ALA A 119 -9.36 -19.00 17.66
N GLU A 120 -8.45 -18.14 18.15
CA GLU A 120 -8.50 -16.71 17.89
C GLU A 120 -7.63 -16.36 16.69
N LYS A 121 -8.28 -16.05 15.58
CA LYS A 121 -7.65 -15.69 14.32
C LYS A 121 -7.22 -14.22 14.23
N PHE A 122 -7.69 -13.37 15.16
CA PHE A 122 -7.50 -11.93 15.11
C PHE A 122 -6.97 -11.38 16.41
N LEU A 123 -6.07 -10.40 16.31
CA LEU A 123 -5.48 -9.73 17.47
C LEU A 123 -6.38 -8.62 18.01
N PRO A 124 -6.47 -8.49 19.34
CA PRO A 124 -7.04 -7.31 19.99
C PRO A 124 -6.29 -6.03 19.57
N PRO A 125 -6.94 -4.85 19.64
CA PRO A 125 -6.24 -3.57 19.49
C PRO A 125 -5.11 -3.41 20.51
N ASN A 126 -4.03 -2.79 20.07
CA ASN A 126 -2.88 -2.45 20.91
C ASN A 126 -2.18 -3.66 21.55
N THR A 127 -2.06 -4.75 20.80
CA THR A 127 -1.27 -5.91 21.25
C THR A 127 0.22 -5.58 21.15
N GLU A 128 0.93 -5.63 22.28
CA GLU A 128 2.39 -5.47 22.30
C GLU A 128 3.06 -6.76 21.84
N PHE A 129 3.97 -6.65 20.88
CA PHE A 129 4.70 -7.79 20.35
C PHE A 129 6.21 -7.52 20.34
N THR A 130 6.96 -8.39 21.01
CA THR A 130 8.42 -8.36 21.02
C THR A 130 8.97 -9.40 20.07
N VAL A 131 9.71 -8.97 19.05
CA VAL A 131 10.42 -9.86 18.13
C VAL A 131 11.87 -10.02 18.57
N ARG A 132 12.44 -11.23 18.36
CA ARG A 132 13.82 -11.56 18.74
C ARG A 132 14.54 -12.23 17.58
N VAL A 133 15.75 -11.73 17.26
CA VAL A 133 16.60 -12.33 16.22
C VAL A 133 18.02 -12.57 16.72
N ASP A 134 18.53 -13.77 16.47
CA ASP A 134 19.90 -14.18 16.77
C ASP A 134 20.82 -13.80 15.59
N LEU A 135 21.79 -12.92 15.84
CA LEU A 135 22.83 -12.50 14.91
C LEU A 135 24.22 -13.07 15.27
N ASN A 136 24.34 -13.98 16.25
CA ASN A 136 25.65 -14.44 16.69
C ASN A 136 26.56 -14.90 15.54
N HIS A 137 26.03 -15.69 14.60
CA HIS A 137 26.82 -16.14 13.45
C HIS A 137 27.23 -15.01 12.50
N VAL A 138 26.45 -13.89 12.43
CA VAL A 138 26.81 -12.70 11.66
C VAL A 138 27.94 -11.95 12.35
N LEU A 139 27.87 -11.84 13.69
CA LEU A 139 28.89 -11.20 14.51
C LEU A 139 30.19 -12.01 14.49
N ASP A 140 30.10 -13.36 14.58
CA ASP A 140 31.26 -14.25 14.41
C ASP A 140 31.93 -14.04 13.05
N ASP A 141 31.16 -13.97 11.98
CA ASP A 141 31.67 -13.68 10.63
C ASP A 141 32.36 -12.34 10.54
N PHE A 142 31.84 -11.31 11.24
CA PHE A 142 32.49 -10.01 11.32
C PHE A 142 33.83 -10.08 12.06
N GLU A 143 33.93 -10.85 13.14
CA GLU A 143 35.17 -11.03 13.88
C GLU A 143 36.20 -11.86 13.11
N GLU A 144 35.78 -13.01 12.54
CA GLU A 144 36.68 -13.95 11.87
C GLU A 144 37.11 -13.51 10.47
N LYS A 145 36.16 -12.96 9.67
CA LYS A 145 36.34 -12.67 8.25
C LYS A 145 36.41 -11.16 7.93
N GLY A 146 35.93 -10.32 8.85
CA GLY A 146 35.78 -8.90 8.65
C GLY A 146 34.56 -8.49 7.83
N TYR A 147 33.73 -9.46 7.41
CA TYR A 147 32.49 -9.24 6.67
C TYR A 147 31.51 -10.41 6.81
N TYR A 148 30.24 -10.13 6.70
CA TYR A 148 29.16 -11.12 6.52
C TYR A 148 28.78 -11.24 5.04
N THR A 149 28.43 -12.45 4.58
CA THR A 149 27.95 -12.67 3.21
C THR A 149 26.45 -12.98 3.23
N THR A 150 25.65 -12.15 2.56
CA THR A 150 24.19 -12.27 2.44
C THR A 150 23.80 -13.45 1.54
N TYR A 151 22.52 -13.80 1.51
CA TYR A 151 21.98 -14.90 0.69
C TYR A 151 22.28 -14.75 -0.81
N ASP A 152 22.37 -13.53 -1.32
CA ASP A 152 22.64 -13.22 -2.74
C ASP A 152 24.14 -13.05 -3.05
N GLY A 153 24.99 -13.20 -2.04
CA GLY A 153 26.45 -13.12 -2.14
C GLY A 153 27.03 -11.72 -1.97
N GLU A 154 26.21 -10.71 -1.62
CA GLU A 154 26.73 -9.39 -1.24
C GLU A 154 27.55 -9.52 0.07
N LYS A 155 28.68 -8.82 0.15
CA LYS A 155 29.52 -8.77 1.34
C LYS A 155 29.29 -7.48 2.09
N ILE A 156 28.89 -7.60 3.35
CA ILE A 156 28.73 -6.45 4.26
C ILE A 156 29.94 -6.40 5.16
N PRO A 157 30.86 -5.42 5.01
CA PRO A 157 31.99 -5.27 5.91
C PRO A 157 31.52 -4.94 7.33
N ALA A 158 32.21 -5.46 8.35
CA ALA A 158 31.91 -5.16 9.76
C ALA A 158 31.87 -3.65 10.05
N SER A 159 32.77 -2.88 9.41
CA SER A 159 32.81 -1.42 9.53
C SER A 159 31.59 -0.69 8.93
N GLN A 160 30.78 -1.37 8.14
CA GLN A 160 29.56 -0.82 7.54
C GLN A 160 28.28 -1.31 8.24
N PHE A 161 28.39 -2.16 9.25
CA PHE A 161 27.24 -2.61 10.03
C PHE A 161 26.65 -1.44 10.82
N LYS A 162 25.40 -1.10 10.57
CA LYS A 162 24.64 -0.02 11.21
C LYS A 162 23.51 -0.53 12.10
N GLY A 163 23.29 -1.84 12.10
CA GLY A 163 22.24 -2.51 12.86
C GLY A 163 21.29 -3.32 11.99
N VAL A 164 20.36 -3.95 12.65
CA VAL A 164 19.31 -4.79 12.05
C VAL A 164 17.95 -4.12 12.25
N TYR A 165 17.10 -4.23 11.24
CA TYR A 165 15.75 -3.69 11.19
C TYR A 165 14.76 -4.82 10.91
N ILE A 166 13.48 -4.57 11.15
CA ILE A 166 12.39 -5.46 10.77
C ILE A 166 11.52 -4.76 9.72
N ALA A 167 11.16 -5.50 8.66
CA ALA A 167 10.16 -5.12 7.66
C ALA A 167 9.03 -6.16 7.67
N GLY A 168 7.81 -5.79 7.32
CA GLY A 168 6.70 -6.73 7.34
C GLY A 168 5.41 -6.21 6.73
N GLY A 169 4.45 -7.12 6.51
CA GLY A 169 3.16 -6.82 5.91
C GLY A 169 2.07 -6.39 6.89
N SER A 170 2.30 -6.53 8.20
CA SER A 170 1.32 -6.24 9.23
C SER A 170 1.59 -4.87 9.86
N GLU A 171 0.61 -3.97 9.84
CA GLU A 171 0.76 -2.63 10.45
C GLU A 171 1.16 -2.74 11.94
N PRO A 172 2.15 -1.96 12.45
CA PRO A 172 2.78 -0.80 11.82
C PRO A 172 3.92 -1.10 10.85
N LEU A 173 4.35 -2.35 10.69
CA LEU A 173 5.46 -2.71 9.79
C LEU A 173 5.15 -2.38 8.33
N SER A 174 6.20 -2.22 7.54
CA SER A 174 6.14 -1.95 6.11
C SER A 174 7.24 -2.72 5.37
N TRP A 175 6.98 -3.12 4.12
CA TRP A 175 7.97 -3.67 3.20
C TRP A 175 8.82 -2.60 2.48
N ASP A 176 8.76 -1.35 2.93
CA ASP A 176 9.51 -0.25 2.33
C ASP A 176 10.96 -0.24 2.84
N PHE A 177 11.77 -1.18 2.36
CA PHE A 177 13.18 -1.31 2.73
C PHE A 177 14.00 -0.04 2.46
N ASP A 178 13.63 0.75 1.45
CA ASP A 178 14.37 1.97 1.11
C ASP A 178 14.26 3.03 2.21
N ASN A 179 13.17 3.02 2.99
CA ASN A 179 12.89 3.98 4.04
C ASN A 179 12.99 3.43 5.47
N LEU A 180 13.32 2.15 5.68
CA LEU A 180 13.43 1.56 7.04
C LEU A 180 14.38 2.35 7.95
N HIS A 181 15.45 2.90 7.40
CA HIS A 181 16.43 3.68 8.17
C HIS A 181 15.88 5.02 8.70
N HIS A 182 14.72 5.48 8.20
CA HIS A 182 13.99 6.64 8.70
C HIS A 182 13.03 6.31 9.85
N HIS A 183 12.90 5.02 10.17
CA HIS A 183 12.00 4.47 11.17
C HIS A 183 12.79 3.81 12.31
N PRO A 184 13.27 4.60 13.29
CA PRO A 184 14.08 4.06 14.39
C PRO A 184 13.31 3.03 15.23
N GLU A 185 11.97 3.08 15.25
CA GLU A 185 11.10 2.13 15.93
C GLU A 185 11.16 0.72 15.33
N TYR A 186 11.64 0.55 14.09
CA TYR A 186 11.83 -0.77 13.45
C TYR A 186 13.25 -1.29 13.56
N LYS A 187 14.13 -0.53 14.23
CA LYS A 187 15.50 -0.97 14.49
C LYS A 187 15.53 -1.80 15.76
N LEU A 188 16.11 -2.99 15.67
CA LEU A 188 16.33 -3.87 16.82
C LEU A 188 17.62 -3.46 17.56
N SER A 189 17.61 -3.65 18.88
CA SER A 189 18.80 -3.43 19.75
C SER A 189 19.20 -4.71 20.47
N ASP A 190 20.49 -4.80 20.77
CA ASP A 190 21.10 -5.80 21.62
C ASP A 190 21.75 -5.05 22.80
N ASP A 191 20.94 -4.79 23.84
CA ASP A 191 21.36 -3.94 24.94
C ASP A 191 22.21 -4.67 25.99
N ASP A 192 22.12 -6.00 26.03
CA ASP A 192 22.88 -6.85 26.97
C ASP A 192 24.10 -7.53 26.33
N GLY A 193 24.24 -7.44 25.01
CA GLY A 193 25.41 -7.90 24.27
C GLY A 193 25.46 -9.41 24.09
N ASP A 194 24.32 -10.10 24.10
CA ASP A 194 24.25 -11.55 23.93
C ASP A 194 24.11 -11.99 22.46
N GLY A 195 24.05 -11.03 21.53
CA GLY A 195 23.89 -11.26 20.10
C GLY A 195 22.44 -11.49 19.67
N ILE A 196 21.48 -11.39 20.60
CA ILE A 196 20.04 -11.50 20.30
C ILE A 196 19.44 -10.09 20.28
N TYR A 197 19.15 -9.62 19.08
CA TYR A 197 18.56 -8.31 18.87
C TYR A 197 17.03 -8.35 19.06
N THR A 198 16.49 -7.32 19.72
CA THR A 198 15.06 -7.24 20.06
C THR A 198 14.45 -5.90 19.65
N ALA A 199 13.17 -5.92 19.30
CA ALA A 199 12.32 -4.74 19.20
C ALA A 199 10.89 -5.07 19.66
N THR A 200 10.23 -4.10 20.31
CA THR A 200 8.83 -4.21 20.70
C THR A 200 8.02 -3.16 19.97
N PHE A 201 6.88 -3.55 19.41
CA PHE A 201 5.97 -2.65 18.71
C PHE A 201 4.52 -3.07 18.95
N THR A 202 3.62 -2.09 18.78
CA THR A 202 2.18 -2.28 19.00
C THR A 202 1.53 -2.76 17.71
N LEU A 203 1.01 -3.98 17.69
CA LEU A 203 0.18 -4.53 16.62
C LEU A 203 -1.28 -4.07 16.77
N ASN A 204 -2.00 -3.96 15.65
CA ASN A 204 -3.37 -3.46 15.60
C ASN A 204 -3.52 -2.13 16.34
N PRO A 205 -2.68 -1.11 16.03
CA PRO A 205 -2.65 0.14 16.78
C PRO A 205 -3.98 0.89 16.66
N HIS A 206 -4.54 1.29 17.79
CA HIS A 206 -5.79 2.04 17.85
C HIS A 206 -5.81 2.96 19.07
N ASP A 207 -5.90 4.28 18.83
CA ASP A 207 -6.16 5.24 19.89
C ASP A 207 -7.63 5.66 19.89
N PRO A 208 -8.45 5.23 20.86
CA PRO A 208 -9.85 5.63 20.95
C PRO A 208 -10.05 7.13 21.14
N ASN A 209 -9.02 7.84 21.62
CA ASN A 209 -9.07 9.27 21.91
C ASN A 209 -8.41 10.16 20.84
N GLU A 210 -7.89 9.56 19.78
CA GLU A 210 -7.29 10.32 18.68
C GLU A 210 -8.29 11.32 18.10
N LYS A 211 -7.97 12.59 18.16
CA LYS A 211 -8.78 13.70 17.62
C LYS A 211 -8.17 14.32 16.36
N THR A 212 -7.39 13.56 15.62
CA THR A 212 -6.66 14.09 14.47
C THR A 212 -7.63 14.47 13.35
N VAL A 213 -7.59 15.73 12.95
CA VAL A 213 -8.16 16.17 11.67
C VAL A 213 -7.12 15.89 10.60
N LYS A 214 -7.43 14.97 9.70
CA LYS A 214 -6.62 14.71 8.52
C LYS A 214 -6.97 15.74 7.45
N SER A 215 -5.97 16.25 6.75
CA SER A 215 -6.19 17.20 5.67
C SER A 215 -5.34 16.86 4.46
N TRP A 216 -5.93 17.02 3.28
CA TRP A 216 -5.20 17.15 2.03
C TRP A 216 -5.27 18.60 1.57
N GLU A 217 -4.16 19.13 1.10
CA GLU A 217 -4.06 20.43 0.47
C GLU A 217 -3.17 20.28 -0.77
N LEU A 218 -3.60 20.86 -1.90
CA LEU A 218 -2.87 20.79 -3.17
C LEU A 218 -1.47 21.37 -3.01
N LYS A 219 -0.45 20.57 -3.29
CA LYS A 219 0.97 20.94 -3.13
C LYS A 219 1.70 21.14 -4.44
N ASN A 220 1.32 20.39 -5.47
CA ASN A 220 2.03 20.39 -6.75
C ASN A 220 1.29 21.25 -7.78
N ASP A 221 2.01 21.71 -8.80
CA ASP A 221 1.41 22.34 -9.96
C ASP A 221 0.73 21.29 -10.84
N ILE A 222 -0.59 21.31 -10.86
CA ILE A 222 -1.44 20.45 -11.70
C ILE A 222 -1.93 21.12 -12.97
N SER A 223 -1.45 22.33 -13.29
CA SER A 223 -1.93 23.12 -14.43
C SER A 223 -1.70 22.46 -15.79
N ARG A 224 -0.77 21.52 -15.88
CA ARG A 224 -0.49 20.72 -17.07
C ARG A 224 -1.56 19.66 -17.38
N TYR A 225 -2.38 19.31 -16.40
CA TYR A 225 -3.42 18.31 -16.55
C TYR A 225 -4.77 18.92 -16.94
N PRO A 226 -5.68 18.11 -17.50
CA PRO A 226 -7.03 18.58 -17.82
C PRO A 226 -7.77 19.11 -16.58
N THR A 227 -8.50 20.20 -16.75
CA THR A 227 -9.35 20.76 -15.69
C THR A 227 -10.73 20.12 -15.75
N TYR A 228 -11.28 19.77 -14.61
CA TYR A 228 -12.62 19.20 -14.48
C TYR A 228 -13.51 20.05 -13.58
N HIS A 229 -14.78 20.21 -13.98
CA HIS A 229 -15.81 20.95 -13.26
C HIS A 229 -17.11 20.15 -13.27
N SER A 230 -17.41 19.47 -12.18
CA SER A 230 -18.63 18.66 -12.05
C SER A 230 -19.85 19.44 -11.57
N GLY A 231 -19.65 20.64 -11.00
CA GLY A 231 -20.65 21.35 -10.23
C GLY A 231 -20.80 20.86 -8.78
N MET A 232 -20.07 19.83 -8.39
CA MET A 232 -19.96 19.32 -7.01
C MET A 232 -18.56 19.60 -6.47
N PRO A 233 -18.39 20.52 -5.53
CA PRO A 233 -17.08 20.89 -4.99
C PRO A 233 -16.27 19.68 -4.47
N LEU A 234 -16.92 18.68 -3.88
CA LEU A 234 -16.26 17.48 -3.40
C LEU A 234 -15.63 16.66 -4.54
N ILE A 235 -16.35 16.46 -5.63
CA ILE A 235 -15.83 15.73 -6.79
C ILE A 235 -14.68 16.49 -7.44
N ASP A 236 -14.82 17.81 -7.56
CA ASP A 236 -13.78 18.67 -8.13
C ASP A 236 -12.49 18.62 -7.28
N ALA A 237 -12.62 18.65 -5.96
CA ALA A 237 -11.48 18.55 -5.05
C ALA A 237 -10.83 17.14 -5.10
N LEU A 238 -11.62 16.06 -5.12
CA LEU A 238 -11.11 14.70 -5.26
C LEU A 238 -10.40 14.48 -6.60
N TYR A 239 -10.90 15.08 -7.68
CA TYR A 239 -10.22 15.05 -8.97
C TYR A 239 -8.85 15.73 -8.90
N ASN A 240 -8.76 16.91 -8.31
CA ASN A 240 -7.50 17.63 -8.13
C ASN A 240 -6.54 16.86 -7.19
N MET A 241 -7.07 16.19 -6.16
CA MET A 241 -6.28 15.33 -5.27
C MET A 241 -5.65 14.17 -6.05
N GLY A 242 -6.42 13.53 -6.94
CA GLY A 242 -5.89 12.46 -7.79
C GLY A 242 -4.79 12.94 -8.76
N LEU A 243 -4.91 14.17 -9.30
CA LEU A 243 -3.86 14.78 -10.13
C LEU A 243 -2.61 15.13 -9.33
N ASP A 244 -2.77 15.65 -8.10
CA ASP A 244 -1.67 15.94 -7.18
C ASP A 244 -0.91 14.65 -6.83
N GLU A 245 -1.64 13.58 -6.49
CA GLU A 245 -1.07 12.26 -6.21
C GLU A 245 -0.33 11.68 -7.42
N THR A 246 -0.88 11.82 -8.63
CA THR A 246 -0.21 11.38 -9.87
C THR A 246 1.20 11.97 -9.97
N GLY A 247 1.35 13.27 -9.67
CA GLY A 247 2.67 13.92 -9.67
C GLY A 247 3.62 13.39 -8.58
N MET A 248 3.09 13.13 -7.40
CA MET A 248 3.88 12.62 -6.26
C MET A 248 4.35 11.17 -6.44
N LEU A 249 3.66 10.39 -7.28
CA LEU A 249 4.01 8.99 -7.51
C LEU A 249 5.07 8.79 -8.60
N ILE A 250 5.57 9.84 -9.23
CA ILE A 250 6.66 9.76 -10.21
C ILE A 250 8.00 9.69 -9.49
N GLU A 251 8.71 8.59 -9.66
CA GLU A 251 10.03 8.33 -9.10
C GLU A 251 11.15 9.03 -9.90
N ALA A 252 12.33 9.15 -9.29
CA ALA A 252 13.50 9.81 -9.93
C ALA A 252 13.95 9.15 -11.24
N ASP A 253 13.67 7.85 -11.43
CA ASP A 253 13.97 7.11 -12.67
C ASP A 253 12.87 7.25 -13.74
N SER A 254 11.95 8.19 -13.55
CA SER A 254 10.80 8.43 -14.43
C SER A 254 9.86 7.23 -14.53
N THR A 255 9.70 6.47 -13.47
CA THR A 255 8.66 5.45 -13.34
C THR A 255 7.62 5.85 -12.32
N PHE A 256 6.43 5.25 -12.39
CA PHE A 256 5.46 5.35 -11.32
C PHE A 256 5.77 4.33 -10.24
N ARG A 257 5.72 4.75 -8.97
CA ARG A 257 5.56 3.83 -7.85
C ARG A 257 4.10 3.39 -7.71
N THR A 258 3.90 2.24 -7.13
CA THR A 258 2.57 1.62 -6.99
C THR A 258 1.66 2.40 -6.03
N GLY A 259 2.21 3.01 -4.98
CA GLY A 259 1.47 3.82 -4.03
C GLY A 259 2.37 4.42 -2.96
N ALA A 260 1.79 5.23 -2.07
CA ALA A 260 2.55 5.91 -1.02
C ALA A 260 3.35 4.94 -0.12
N LYS A 261 2.76 3.80 0.21
CA LYS A 261 3.37 2.75 1.06
C LYS A 261 4.13 1.67 0.26
N TRP A 262 4.04 1.67 -1.09
CA TRP A 262 4.56 0.62 -1.96
C TRP A 262 5.47 1.23 -3.02
N PRO A 263 6.79 1.27 -2.78
CA PRO A 263 7.75 1.81 -3.74
C PRO A 263 7.89 0.90 -4.96
N GLY A 264 8.39 1.48 -6.04
CA GLY A 264 8.69 0.80 -7.28
C GLY A 264 7.45 0.40 -8.10
N VAL A 265 7.74 -0.22 -9.22
CA VAL A 265 6.73 -0.63 -10.21
C VAL A 265 6.31 -2.06 -9.96
N TRP A 266 5.02 -2.29 -9.72
CA TRP A 266 4.43 -3.63 -9.71
C TRP A 266 3.57 -3.81 -10.95
N THR A 267 3.72 -4.95 -11.65
CA THR A 267 3.21 -5.11 -13.01
C THR A 267 1.71 -4.89 -13.13
N ARG A 268 0.91 -5.52 -12.29
CA ARG A 268 -0.56 -5.41 -12.36
C ARG A 268 -1.04 -4.03 -11.97
N ASP A 269 -0.53 -3.51 -10.85
CA ASP A 269 -0.97 -2.24 -10.28
C ASP A 269 -0.73 -1.09 -11.25
N ILE A 270 0.50 -0.97 -11.76
CA ILE A 270 0.83 0.07 -12.74
C ILE A 270 0.08 -0.14 -14.04
N SER A 271 -0.14 -1.38 -14.47
CA SER A 271 -0.88 -1.65 -15.69
C SER A 271 -2.34 -1.18 -15.59
N TYR A 272 -3.02 -1.41 -14.46
CA TYR A 272 -4.37 -0.86 -14.23
C TYR A 272 -4.35 0.67 -14.18
N SER A 273 -3.39 1.26 -13.51
CA SER A 273 -3.28 2.73 -13.43
C SER A 273 -3.04 3.35 -14.81
N VAL A 274 -2.20 2.74 -15.63
CA VAL A 274 -1.97 3.17 -17.02
C VAL A 274 -3.23 3.00 -17.86
N LEU A 275 -3.90 1.84 -17.78
CA LEU A 275 -5.14 1.56 -18.52
C LEU A 275 -6.25 2.56 -18.19
N LEU A 276 -6.39 2.93 -16.91
CA LEU A 276 -7.53 3.73 -16.44
C LEU A 276 -7.28 5.24 -16.47
N ALA A 277 -6.02 5.70 -16.33
CA ALA A 277 -5.73 7.13 -16.20
C ALA A 277 -4.37 7.55 -16.76
N TYR A 278 -3.26 6.87 -16.40
CA TYR A 278 -1.92 7.39 -16.64
C TYR A 278 -1.51 7.42 -18.12
N ALA A 279 -2.11 6.58 -18.98
CA ALA A 279 -1.89 6.69 -20.41
C ALA A 279 -2.27 8.07 -20.96
N TYR A 280 -3.28 8.70 -20.37
CA TYR A 280 -3.76 10.03 -20.76
C TYR A 280 -3.00 11.16 -20.08
N LEU A 281 -2.66 10.99 -18.79
CA LEU A 281 -2.06 12.03 -17.98
C LEU A 281 -0.54 12.12 -18.20
N GLU A 282 0.14 10.98 -18.26
CA GLU A 282 1.60 10.86 -18.31
C GLU A 282 2.04 9.72 -19.25
N PRO A 283 1.79 9.85 -20.56
CA PRO A 283 2.03 8.74 -21.52
C PRO A 283 3.48 8.28 -21.57
N GLU A 284 4.46 9.17 -21.43
CA GLU A 284 5.87 8.79 -21.49
C GLU A 284 6.31 8.07 -20.20
N ILE A 285 5.90 8.56 -19.03
CA ILE A 285 6.15 7.89 -17.73
C ILE A 285 5.48 6.52 -17.71
N SER A 286 4.25 6.43 -18.23
CA SER A 286 3.52 5.16 -18.41
C SER A 286 4.31 4.17 -19.28
N ARG A 287 4.85 4.63 -20.40
CA ARG A 287 5.67 3.80 -21.29
C ARG A 287 6.93 3.28 -20.59
N ILE A 288 7.63 4.14 -19.84
CA ILE A 288 8.83 3.79 -19.08
C ILE A 288 8.48 2.76 -18.00
N SER A 289 7.40 3.01 -17.23
CA SER A 289 6.94 2.12 -16.19
C SER A 289 6.55 0.73 -16.72
N LEU A 290 5.80 0.67 -17.82
CA LEU A 290 5.47 -0.61 -18.46
C LEU A 290 6.74 -1.34 -18.94
N MET A 291 7.71 -0.62 -19.48
CA MET A 291 8.98 -1.22 -19.93
C MET A 291 9.86 -1.70 -18.78
N LYS A 292 9.77 -1.10 -17.59
CA LYS A 292 10.48 -1.59 -16.39
C LYS A 292 10.05 -3.02 -16.04
N LYS A 293 8.84 -3.41 -16.42
CA LYS A 293 8.25 -4.75 -16.23
C LYS A 293 8.42 -5.68 -17.42
N VAL A 294 9.48 -5.47 -18.18
CA VAL A 294 9.83 -6.36 -19.29
C VAL A 294 11.26 -6.88 -19.11
N LYS A 295 11.39 -8.20 -18.97
CA LYS A 295 12.69 -8.88 -18.85
C LYS A 295 12.83 -9.93 -19.96
N ARG A 296 13.95 -9.91 -20.67
CA ARG A 296 14.23 -10.85 -21.79
C ARG A 296 13.11 -10.90 -22.83
N GLY A 297 12.49 -9.75 -23.13
CA GLY A 297 11.40 -9.62 -24.10
C GLY A 297 10.08 -10.25 -23.69
N ARG A 298 9.86 -10.48 -22.38
CA ARG A 298 8.61 -10.99 -21.79
C ARG A 298 8.18 -10.11 -20.62
N ILE A 299 6.88 -10.07 -20.39
CA ILE A 299 6.29 -9.36 -19.26
C ILE A 299 6.60 -10.15 -17.97
N ILE A 300 7.07 -9.45 -16.95
CA ILE A 300 7.31 -10.00 -15.61
C ILE A 300 5.97 -10.27 -14.94
N GLN A 301 5.89 -11.38 -14.20
CA GLN A 301 4.78 -11.74 -13.33
C GLN A 301 5.28 -11.63 -11.90
N ASP A 302 5.04 -10.50 -11.26
CA ASP A 302 5.56 -10.17 -9.94
C ASP A 302 4.51 -9.63 -8.98
N THR A 303 3.23 -9.68 -9.39
CA THR A 303 2.11 -9.30 -8.52
C THR A 303 1.34 -10.54 -8.11
N GLY A 304 1.23 -10.76 -6.82
CA GLY A 304 0.56 -11.91 -6.22
C GLY A 304 1.37 -12.52 -5.08
N SER A 305 0.79 -13.46 -4.35
CA SER A 305 1.45 -14.17 -3.25
C SER A 305 2.65 -14.95 -3.76
N GLY A 306 3.83 -14.65 -3.21
CA GLY A 306 5.07 -15.36 -3.59
C GLY A 306 5.53 -15.12 -5.03
N GLY A 307 5.10 -14.01 -5.69
CA GLY A 307 5.54 -13.66 -7.03
C GLY A 307 4.70 -14.23 -8.17
N ALA A 308 3.49 -14.73 -7.87
CA ALA A 308 2.45 -15.14 -8.85
C ALA A 308 2.95 -16.05 -9.99
N TRP A 309 3.90 -16.92 -9.71
CA TRP A 309 4.34 -17.95 -10.65
C TRP A 309 3.46 -19.19 -10.52
N PRO A 310 3.07 -19.87 -11.60
CA PRO A 310 3.53 -19.70 -12.98
C PRO A 310 2.71 -18.73 -13.81
N VAL A 311 1.49 -18.39 -13.44
CA VAL A 311 0.61 -17.46 -14.18
C VAL A 311 -0.15 -16.55 -13.24
N SER A 312 -0.15 -15.25 -13.57
CA SER A 312 -0.98 -14.22 -12.97
C SER A 312 -1.73 -13.44 -14.04
N SER A 313 -2.62 -12.54 -13.63
CA SER A 313 -3.27 -11.58 -14.55
C SER A 313 -2.32 -10.50 -15.08
N ASP A 314 -1.07 -10.41 -14.61
CA ASP A 314 -0.08 -9.38 -14.94
C ASP A 314 0.11 -9.21 -16.45
N ARG A 315 0.32 -10.34 -17.16
CA ARG A 315 0.54 -10.31 -18.62
C ARG A 315 -0.69 -9.82 -19.40
N VAL A 316 -1.89 -10.16 -18.93
CA VAL A 316 -3.14 -9.72 -19.54
C VAL A 316 -3.34 -8.23 -19.34
N VAL A 317 -3.23 -7.74 -18.10
CA VAL A 317 -3.45 -6.33 -17.77
C VAL A 317 -2.39 -5.44 -18.40
N TRP A 318 -1.12 -5.87 -18.41
CA TRP A 318 -0.05 -5.17 -19.10
C TRP A 318 -0.36 -5.02 -20.59
N SER A 319 -0.93 -6.05 -21.20
CA SER A 319 -1.29 -6.02 -22.63
C SER A 319 -2.40 -5.01 -22.91
N LEU A 320 -3.39 -4.91 -22.01
CA LEU A 320 -4.46 -3.91 -22.11
C LEU A 320 -3.90 -2.49 -21.91
N ALA A 321 -3.04 -2.29 -20.95
CA ALA A 321 -2.38 -1.01 -20.71
C ALA A 321 -1.50 -0.57 -21.90
N ALA A 322 -0.77 -1.50 -22.47
CA ALA A 322 0.05 -1.22 -23.65
C ALA A 322 -0.78 -0.84 -24.89
N TRP A 323 -1.95 -1.46 -25.05
CA TRP A 323 -2.92 -1.10 -26.08
C TRP A 323 -3.50 0.29 -25.84
N GLU A 324 -3.93 0.59 -24.61
CA GLU A 324 -4.46 1.91 -24.24
C GLU A 324 -3.43 3.01 -24.50
N LEU A 325 -2.19 2.80 -24.11
CA LEU A 325 -1.11 3.75 -24.39
C LEU A 325 -0.90 3.97 -25.89
N TYR A 326 -1.08 2.93 -26.71
CA TYR A 326 -1.05 3.09 -28.16
C TYR A 326 -2.24 3.90 -28.66
N THR A 327 -3.46 3.64 -28.18
CA THR A 327 -4.66 4.36 -28.64
C THR A 327 -4.59 5.85 -28.32
N VAL A 328 -4.00 6.20 -27.18
CA VAL A 328 -3.80 7.59 -26.75
C VAL A 328 -2.69 8.28 -27.57
N THR A 329 -1.58 7.59 -27.82
CA THR A 329 -0.38 8.23 -28.41
C THR A 329 -0.29 8.07 -29.92
N GLY A 330 -0.96 7.08 -30.51
CA GLY A 330 -0.81 6.72 -31.93
C GLY A 330 0.58 6.20 -32.31
N ASN A 331 1.46 5.90 -31.32
CA ASN A 331 2.86 5.56 -31.55
C ASN A 331 3.01 4.14 -32.13
N ARG A 332 3.22 4.04 -33.43
CA ARG A 332 3.43 2.76 -34.17
C ARG A 332 4.63 1.98 -33.69
N GLY A 333 5.74 2.65 -33.38
CA GLY A 333 6.94 1.99 -32.85
C GLY A 333 6.69 1.34 -31.48
N TRP A 334 5.88 1.99 -30.64
CA TRP A 334 5.41 1.39 -29.40
C TRP A 334 4.55 0.15 -29.66
N LEU A 335 3.56 0.25 -30.56
CA LEU A 335 2.67 -0.87 -30.90
C LEU A 335 3.46 -2.11 -31.34
N GLU A 336 4.40 -1.94 -32.27
CA GLU A 336 5.23 -3.04 -32.77
C GLU A 336 6.09 -3.67 -31.66
N LYS A 337 6.64 -2.84 -30.77
CA LYS A 337 7.44 -3.30 -29.63
C LYS A 337 6.58 -4.07 -28.64
N ALA A 338 5.44 -3.50 -28.24
CA ALA A 338 4.49 -4.12 -27.32
C ALA A 338 3.95 -5.44 -27.86
N TYR A 339 3.57 -5.49 -29.16
CA TYR A 339 3.11 -6.72 -29.80
C TYR A 339 4.11 -7.86 -29.67
N ARG A 340 5.40 -7.60 -29.95
CA ARG A 340 6.45 -8.62 -29.81
C ARG A 340 6.59 -9.12 -28.37
N ILE A 341 6.54 -8.22 -27.40
CA ILE A 341 6.63 -8.56 -25.97
C ILE A 341 5.43 -9.41 -25.54
N ILE A 342 4.22 -9.01 -25.94
CA ILE A 342 2.97 -9.73 -25.63
C ILE A 342 3.01 -11.12 -26.27
N LYS A 343 3.35 -11.21 -27.56
CA LYS A 343 3.45 -12.48 -28.28
C LYS A 343 4.41 -13.45 -27.58
N ASN A 344 5.61 -12.99 -27.25
CA ASN A 344 6.61 -13.81 -26.55
C ASN A 344 6.10 -14.29 -25.17
N SER A 345 5.34 -13.45 -24.48
CA SER A 345 4.78 -13.77 -23.16
C SER A 345 3.69 -14.83 -23.27
N ILE A 346 2.75 -14.68 -24.22
CA ILE A 346 1.68 -15.65 -24.48
C ILE A 346 2.25 -17.00 -24.95
N GLU A 347 3.23 -16.99 -25.86
CA GLU A 347 3.88 -18.22 -26.32
C GLU A 347 4.61 -18.97 -25.20
N ASP A 348 5.14 -18.23 -24.22
CA ASP A 348 5.75 -18.79 -23.01
C ASP A 348 4.69 -19.45 -22.12
N ASP A 349 3.58 -18.76 -21.84
CA ASP A 349 2.46 -19.28 -21.04
C ASP A 349 1.81 -20.51 -21.70
N LEU A 350 1.63 -20.51 -23.02
CA LEU A 350 1.10 -21.66 -23.75
C LEU A 350 1.98 -22.90 -23.65
N LYS A 351 3.29 -22.74 -23.49
CA LYS A 351 4.25 -23.83 -23.34
C LYS A 351 4.35 -24.35 -21.91
N THR A 352 4.26 -23.45 -20.93
CA THR A 352 4.61 -23.76 -19.54
C THR A 352 3.40 -24.07 -18.66
N THR A 353 2.25 -23.44 -18.91
CA THR A 353 1.14 -23.41 -17.96
C THR A 353 -0.23 -23.75 -18.58
N PHE A 354 -0.31 -23.87 -19.91
CA PHE A 354 -1.57 -24.19 -20.57
C PHE A 354 -1.93 -25.67 -20.41
N ALA A 355 -3.03 -25.94 -19.72
CA ALA A 355 -3.62 -27.27 -19.57
C ALA A 355 -4.52 -27.57 -20.76
N LYS A 356 -4.00 -28.30 -21.75
CA LYS A 356 -4.71 -28.62 -23.01
C LYS A 356 -6.02 -29.37 -22.78
N GLU A 357 -6.05 -30.22 -21.76
CA GLU A 357 -7.22 -31.04 -21.39
C GLU A 357 -8.42 -30.21 -20.94
N TYR A 358 -8.17 -29.01 -20.42
CA TYR A 358 -9.23 -28.11 -19.93
C TYR A 358 -9.34 -26.82 -20.77
N GLY A 359 -8.40 -26.53 -21.64
CA GLY A 359 -8.34 -25.28 -22.38
C GLY A 359 -8.06 -24.05 -21.50
N LEU A 360 -7.43 -24.24 -20.34
CA LEU A 360 -7.20 -23.20 -19.33
C LEU A 360 -5.72 -23.10 -18.97
N PHE A 361 -5.33 -21.95 -18.45
CA PHE A 361 -4.01 -21.77 -17.82
C PHE A 361 -4.05 -22.22 -16.36
N ARG A 362 -3.00 -22.89 -15.91
CA ARG A 362 -2.77 -23.20 -14.50
C ARG A 362 -1.98 -22.08 -13.86
N GLY A 363 -2.33 -21.69 -12.65
CA GLY A 363 -1.61 -20.67 -11.93
C GLY A 363 -2.39 -20.15 -10.73
N GLU A 364 -1.78 -19.21 -10.06
CA GLU A 364 -2.34 -18.57 -8.89
C GLU A 364 -3.45 -17.57 -9.27
N SER A 365 -4.46 -17.45 -8.42
CA SER A 365 -5.52 -16.45 -8.58
C SER A 365 -5.06 -15.11 -8.08
N SER A 366 -4.49 -14.30 -8.96
CA SER A 366 -3.85 -13.04 -8.62
C SER A 366 -4.79 -11.92 -8.16
N PHE A 367 -6.10 -12.07 -8.30
CA PHE A 367 -7.06 -11.09 -7.78
C PHE A 367 -7.32 -11.19 -6.28
N LEU A 368 -6.82 -12.24 -5.64
CA LEU A 368 -7.11 -12.57 -4.25
C LEU A 368 -5.91 -12.37 -3.32
N ASP A 369 -4.77 -11.98 -3.84
CA ASP A 369 -3.46 -12.00 -3.19
C ASP A 369 -3.27 -10.99 -2.04
N TRP A 370 -3.96 -9.86 -2.07
CA TRP A 370 -3.83 -8.78 -1.07
C TRP A 370 -5.01 -8.69 -0.11
N ARG A 371 -5.76 -9.75 0.03
CA ARG A 371 -6.89 -9.80 0.95
C ARG A 371 -6.60 -10.82 2.03
N GLU A 372 -7.19 -10.64 3.21
CA GLU A 372 -7.22 -11.62 4.29
C GLU A 372 -7.99 -12.87 3.84
N GLN A 373 -7.36 -13.67 2.99
CA GLN A 373 -7.93 -14.87 2.42
C GLN A 373 -7.06 -16.07 2.74
N THR A 374 -7.72 -17.12 3.17
CA THR A 374 -7.09 -18.45 3.23
C THR A 374 -7.27 -19.10 1.86
N TYR A 375 -6.18 -19.37 1.18
CA TYR A 375 -6.21 -20.20 -0.01
C TYR A 375 -6.43 -21.68 0.40
N PRO A 376 -7.24 -22.43 -0.33
CA PRO A 376 -7.30 -23.87 -0.12
C PRO A 376 -5.92 -24.50 -0.33
N ILE A 377 -5.59 -25.51 0.47
CA ILE A 377 -4.27 -26.21 0.43
C ILE A 377 -3.95 -26.78 -0.96
N TRP A 378 -4.98 -27.04 -1.78
CA TRP A 378 -4.82 -27.58 -3.14
C TRP A 378 -4.51 -26.50 -4.22
N MET A 379 -4.49 -25.22 -3.88
CA MET A 379 -3.97 -24.15 -4.73
C MET A 379 -2.49 -24.04 -4.57
#